data_a75af26c2af6d76da38c0e3ec6a37652
#
_entry.id   a75af26c2af6d76da38c0e3ec6a37652
#
_cell.length_a   1.000
_cell.length_b   1.000
_cell.length_c   1.000
_cell.angle_alpha   90.00
_cell.angle_beta   90.00
_cell.angle_gamma   90.00
#
_symmetry.space_group_name_H-M   'P 1'
#
loop_
_entity.id
_entity.type
_entity.pdbx_description
1 polymer ?
#
loop_
_entity_poly.entity_id
_entity_poly.type
_entity_poly.pdbx_seq_one_letter_code
_entity_poly.pdbx_strand_id
1 'polypeptide(L)'
;MADSLFSKLKNAWNVFRNYEIEETYGTSRSQLTPSILTGGQNRYYGRGYGERSIIASIYTQMAIDVAAVDIRHARIGDNGQFLSNIHSKLHECLTLNANLDQSARALKQDLAMTIFQKGHACVVPVDTSINPNTGSFDILSLRVGVV
;
A
#
# COMPACT_ATOMS: atom_id res chain seq x y z
N MET A 1 -19.64 -60.15 4.40
CA MET A 1 -19.34 -58.95 3.58
C MET A 1 -20.21 -57.71 3.93
N ALA A 2 -21.16 -57.79 4.85
CA ALA A 2 -22.00 -56.66 5.27
C ALA A 2 -21.35 -55.74 6.29
N ASP A 3 -20.36 -56.21 7.04
CA ASP A 3 -19.71 -55.48 8.12
C ASP A 3 -18.83 -54.28 7.63
N SER A 4 -18.44 -54.31 6.38
CA SER A 4 -17.56 -53.29 5.80
C SER A 4 -18.28 -51.96 5.57
N LEU A 5 -19.57 -51.96 5.21
CA LEU A 5 -20.33 -50.73 4.96
C LEU A 5 -20.75 -50.02 6.26
N PHE A 6 -21.19 -50.81 7.24
CA PHE A 6 -21.56 -50.27 8.56
C PHE A 6 -20.37 -49.66 9.28
N SER A 7 -19.19 -50.27 9.19
CA SER A 7 -17.99 -49.70 9.80
C SER A 7 -17.54 -48.40 9.12
N LYS A 8 -17.67 -48.31 7.81
CA LYS A 8 -17.41 -47.07 7.06
C LYS A 8 -18.40 -45.95 7.38
N LEU A 9 -19.69 -46.31 7.52
CA LEU A 9 -20.73 -45.37 7.92
C LEU A 9 -20.51 -44.87 9.37
N LYS A 10 -20.12 -45.77 10.27
CA LYS A 10 -19.82 -45.45 11.66
C LYS A 10 -18.58 -44.55 11.77
N ASN A 11 -17.56 -44.83 10.97
CA ASN A 11 -16.38 -43.98 10.92
C ASN A 11 -16.68 -42.59 10.33
N ALA A 12 -17.46 -42.53 9.25
CA ALA A 12 -17.92 -41.25 8.71
C ALA A 12 -18.74 -40.45 9.74
N TRP A 13 -19.67 -41.11 10.42
CA TRP A 13 -20.47 -40.49 11.48
C TRP A 13 -19.64 -40.03 12.67
N ASN A 14 -18.62 -40.81 13.08
CA ASN A 14 -17.69 -40.40 14.12
C ASN A 14 -16.83 -39.21 13.71
N VAL A 15 -16.42 -39.11 12.44
CA VAL A 15 -15.73 -37.93 11.92
C VAL A 15 -16.62 -36.69 11.97
N PHE A 16 -17.89 -36.82 11.63
CA PHE A 16 -18.85 -35.71 11.71
C PHE A 16 -19.21 -35.32 13.16
N ARG A 17 -19.31 -36.29 14.05
CA ARG A 17 -19.67 -36.06 15.45
C ARG A 17 -18.49 -35.64 16.32
N ASN A 18 -17.28 -36.11 16.02
CA ASN A 18 -16.04 -35.73 16.66
C ASN A 18 -15.27 -34.66 15.87
N TYR A 19 -15.93 -34.01 14.91
CA TYR A 19 -15.50 -32.73 14.44
C TYR A 19 -15.82 -31.70 15.57
N GLU A 20 -15.23 -31.93 16.75
CA GLU A 20 -14.83 -30.84 17.57
C GLU A 20 -13.95 -29.99 16.65
N ILE A 21 -14.44 -28.82 16.33
CA ILE A 21 -13.60 -27.72 15.93
C ILE A 21 -12.58 -27.66 17.06
N GLU A 22 -11.47 -28.36 16.94
CA GLU A 22 -10.27 -27.90 17.60
C GLU A 22 -10.20 -26.45 17.14
N GLU A 23 -10.69 -25.59 17.98
CA GLU A 23 -10.32 -24.20 17.96
C GLU A 23 -8.81 -24.22 18.18
N THR A 24 -8.11 -24.60 17.15
CA THR A 24 -6.71 -24.26 16.96
C THR A 24 -6.74 -22.74 16.82
N TYR A 25 -7.02 -22.13 17.97
CA TYR A 25 -6.81 -20.71 18.14
C TYR A 25 -5.39 -20.42 17.74
N GLY A 26 -5.19 -20.07 16.50
CA GLY A 26 -3.89 -19.58 16.09
C GLY A 26 -3.48 -19.77 14.63
N THR A 27 -3.96 -20.75 13.91
CA THR A 27 -3.34 -21.03 12.61
C THR A 27 -4.23 -20.91 11.37
N SER A 28 -5.54 -21.17 11.47
CA SER A 28 -6.40 -21.17 10.28
C SER A 28 -7.01 -19.82 9.91
N ARG A 29 -7.20 -18.91 10.84
CA ARG A 29 -7.73 -17.57 10.54
C ARG A 29 -6.69 -16.61 9.96
N SER A 30 -5.41 -16.95 10.08
CA SER A 30 -4.34 -16.13 9.54
C SER A 30 -4.10 -16.30 8.03
N GLN A 31 -4.65 -17.35 7.44
CA GLN A 31 -4.51 -17.60 6.00
C GLN A 31 -5.61 -16.92 5.16
N LEU A 32 -6.72 -16.48 5.78
CA LEU A 32 -7.81 -15.80 5.07
C LEU A 32 -7.79 -14.28 5.18
N THR A 33 -6.93 -13.71 6.02
CA THR A 33 -6.62 -12.29 5.90
C THR A 33 -5.63 -12.13 4.75
N PRO A 34 -6.01 -11.42 3.68
CA PRO A 34 -5.09 -11.21 2.58
C PRO A 34 -3.81 -10.61 3.14
N SER A 35 -2.72 -11.32 2.94
CA SER A 35 -1.35 -10.91 3.29
C SER A 35 -0.89 -9.62 2.62
N ILE A 36 -1.79 -8.99 1.89
CA ILE A 36 -1.63 -7.70 1.21
C ILE A 36 -1.41 -6.55 2.21
N LEU A 37 -1.88 -6.70 3.46
CA LEU A 37 -1.76 -5.64 4.49
C LEU A 37 -0.69 -5.90 5.54
N THR A 38 -0.11 -7.09 5.56
CA THR A 38 0.94 -7.41 6.51
C THR A 38 1.97 -8.27 5.80
N GLY A 39 3.03 -7.65 5.31
CA GLY A 39 4.23 -8.35 4.89
C GLY A 39 4.60 -9.37 5.97
N GLY A 40 4.67 -10.65 5.56
CA GLY A 40 4.78 -11.80 6.43
C GLY A 40 5.89 -11.66 7.46
N GLN A 41 5.56 -11.21 8.63
CA GLN A 41 6.42 -11.26 9.79
C GLN A 41 5.69 -11.82 10.99
N ASN A 42 6.36 -12.75 11.63
CA ASN A 42 6.02 -13.48 12.84
C ASN A 42 5.11 -12.70 13.79
N ARG A 43 3.92 -13.24 14.00
CA ARG A 43 2.92 -12.68 14.89
C ARG A 43 3.24 -13.09 16.33
N TYR A 44 3.95 -12.24 17.02
CA TYR A 44 3.91 -12.27 18.47
C TYR A 44 2.64 -11.54 18.91
N TYR A 45 1.66 -12.28 19.38
CA TYR A 45 0.48 -11.75 20.06
C TYR A 45 0.90 -11.19 21.43
N GLY A 46 1.48 -10.01 21.44
CA GLY A 46 1.71 -9.24 22.64
C GLY A 46 0.66 -8.14 22.77
N ARG A 47 0.37 -7.74 23.98
CA ARG A 47 -0.62 -6.73 24.39
C ARG A 47 -0.51 -5.37 23.66
N GLY A 48 0.58 -5.13 22.93
CA GLY A 48 0.81 -3.91 22.13
C GLY A 48 0.34 -3.98 20.66
N TYR A 49 -0.29 -5.10 20.24
CA TYR A 49 -0.65 -5.28 18.83
C TYR A 49 -1.86 -4.42 18.43
N GLY A 50 -2.81 -4.21 19.34
CA GLY A 50 -3.98 -3.39 19.07
C GLY A 50 -3.65 -1.91 18.88
N GLU A 51 -2.74 -1.37 19.68
CA GLU A 51 -2.35 0.04 19.58
C GLU A 51 -1.60 0.35 18.28
N ARG A 52 -0.67 -0.52 17.88
CA ARG A 52 0.04 -0.38 16.59
C ARG A 52 -0.91 -0.50 15.40
N SER A 53 -1.91 -1.36 15.48
CA SER A 53 -2.93 -1.52 14.44
C SER A 53 -3.80 -0.27 14.33
N ILE A 54 -4.21 0.33 15.45
CA ILE A 54 -5.00 1.56 15.48
C ILE A 54 -4.20 2.72 14.90
N ILE A 55 -2.96 2.90 15.33
CA ILE A 55 -2.08 3.96 14.83
C ILE A 55 -1.83 3.79 13.33
N ALA A 56 -1.55 2.57 12.87
CA ALA A 56 -1.37 2.29 11.46
C ALA A 56 -2.62 2.58 10.63
N SER A 57 -3.81 2.30 11.18
CA SER A 57 -5.09 2.61 10.52
C SER A 57 -5.31 4.11 10.40
N ILE A 58 -4.98 4.87 11.44
CA ILE A 58 -5.06 6.34 11.43
C ILE A 58 -4.10 6.91 10.38
N TYR A 59 -2.84 6.48 10.37
CA TYR A 59 -1.87 6.94 9.38
C TYR A 59 -2.31 6.61 7.95
N THR A 60 -2.87 5.42 7.74
CA THR A 60 -3.40 5.01 6.44
C THR A 60 -4.54 5.94 6.00
N GLN A 61 -5.50 6.24 6.88
CA GLN A 61 -6.59 7.15 6.56
C GLN A 61 -6.09 8.55 6.25
N MET A 62 -5.20 9.10 7.08
CA MET A 62 -4.59 10.40 6.84
C MET A 62 -3.81 10.43 5.52
N ALA A 63 -3.09 9.36 5.17
CA ALA A 63 -2.36 9.27 3.91
C ALA A 63 -3.29 9.23 2.69
N ILE A 64 -4.46 8.58 2.81
CA ILE A 64 -5.49 8.58 1.77
C ILE A 64 -6.04 9.99 1.55
N ASP A 65 -6.31 10.72 2.64
CA ASP A 65 -6.83 12.08 2.59
C ASP A 65 -5.80 13.04 1.97
N VAL A 66 -4.53 12.93 2.35
CA VAL A 66 -3.43 13.69 1.72
C VAL A 66 -3.28 13.35 0.24
N ALA A 67 -3.43 12.07 -0.13
CA ALA A 67 -3.34 11.65 -1.54
C ALA A 67 -4.47 12.17 -2.42
N ALA A 68 -5.58 12.64 -1.83
CA ALA A 68 -6.68 13.27 -2.55
C ALA A 68 -6.36 14.70 -2.97
N VAL A 69 -5.32 15.33 -2.40
CA VAL A 69 -4.92 16.70 -2.76
C VAL A 69 -4.33 16.72 -4.17
N ASP A 70 -4.81 17.63 -5.00
CA ASP A 70 -4.27 17.84 -6.35
C ASP A 70 -2.95 18.59 -6.28
N ILE A 71 -1.90 17.97 -6.81
CA ILE A 71 -0.60 18.61 -7.01
C ILE A 71 -0.38 18.78 -8.50
N ARG A 72 -0.08 20.00 -8.93
CA ARG A 72 0.05 20.35 -10.35
C ARG A 72 1.34 21.10 -10.62
N HIS A 73 1.94 20.84 -11.77
CA HIS A 73 3.02 21.69 -12.26
C HIS A 73 2.42 22.91 -12.94
N ALA A 74 2.59 24.08 -12.34
CA ALA A 74 1.96 25.30 -12.80
C ALA A 74 2.97 26.45 -12.95
N ARG A 75 2.66 27.37 -13.87
CA ARG A 75 3.34 28.65 -14.00
C ARG A 75 2.68 29.64 -13.07
N ILE A 76 3.47 30.32 -12.27
CA ILE A 76 3.04 31.36 -11.32
C ILE A 76 3.61 32.69 -11.80
N GLY A 77 2.81 33.74 -11.75
CA GLY A 77 3.25 35.12 -12.06
C GLY A 77 4.02 35.74 -10.90
N ASP A 78 4.66 36.87 -11.15
CA ASP A 78 5.47 37.60 -10.17
C ASP A 78 4.70 37.97 -8.88
N ASN A 79 3.39 38.10 -8.98
CA ASN A 79 2.49 38.37 -7.86
C ASN A 79 1.98 37.11 -7.14
N GLY A 80 2.53 35.93 -7.46
CA GLY A 80 2.09 34.65 -6.88
C GLY A 80 0.77 34.10 -7.47
N GLN A 81 0.22 34.74 -8.50
CA GLN A 81 -1.02 34.31 -9.14
C GLN A 81 -0.79 33.12 -10.06
N PHE A 82 -1.71 32.15 -10.03
CA PHE A 82 -1.74 31.05 -10.99
C PHE A 82 -1.98 31.58 -12.41
N LEU A 83 -1.12 31.25 -13.34
CA LEU A 83 -1.24 31.62 -14.76
C LEU A 83 -1.76 30.47 -15.61
N SER A 84 -1.07 29.34 -15.59
CA SER A 84 -1.44 28.18 -16.40
C SER A 84 -0.79 26.90 -15.88
N ASN A 85 -1.37 25.75 -16.19
CA ASN A 85 -0.69 24.47 -16.01
C ASN A 85 0.39 24.30 -17.09
N ILE A 86 1.53 23.73 -16.68
CA ILE A 86 2.60 23.35 -17.59
C ILE A 86 2.40 21.88 -17.95
N HIS A 87 2.20 21.60 -19.23
CA HIS A 87 2.12 20.24 -19.76
C HIS A 87 3.54 19.65 -19.91
N SER A 88 4.07 19.09 -18.84
CA SER A 88 5.37 18.43 -18.79
C SER A 88 5.21 16.99 -18.34
N LYS A 89 6.25 16.18 -18.50
CA LYS A 89 6.25 14.83 -17.96
C LYS A 89 6.16 14.83 -16.43
N LEU A 90 6.75 15.81 -15.76
CA LEU A 90 6.57 16.02 -14.32
C LEU A 90 5.08 16.22 -13.97
N HIS A 91 4.32 16.97 -14.77
CA HIS A 91 2.88 17.14 -14.56
C HIS A 91 2.15 15.79 -14.66
N GLU A 92 2.47 14.97 -15.64
CA GLU A 92 1.94 13.61 -15.78
C GLU A 92 2.30 12.73 -14.58
N CYS A 93 3.55 12.82 -14.09
CA CYS A 93 3.99 12.08 -12.89
C CYS A 93 3.22 12.47 -11.63
N LEU A 94 2.82 13.73 -11.49
CA LEU A 94 2.10 14.24 -10.33
C LEU A 94 0.59 14.02 -10.41
N THR A 95 0.03 13.86 -11.61
CA THR A 95 -1.42 13.78 -11.83
C THR A 95 -1.92 12.40 -12.25
N LEU A 96 -1.15 11.67 -13.05
CA LEU A 96 -1.55 10.38 -13.61
C LEU A 96 -0.71 9.22 -13.07
N ASN A 97 0.51 9.06 -13.58
CA ASN A 97 1.38 7.92 -13.27
C ASN A 97 2.75 8.41 -12.81
N ALA A 98 3.08 8.18 -11.56
CA ALA A 98 4.36 8.59 -10.99
C ALA A 98 5.55 7.78 -11.57
N ASN A 99 5.32 6.51 -11.86
CA ASN A 99 6.27 5.59 -12.49
C ASN A 99 5.50 4.43 -13.14
N LEU A 100 6.22 3.43 -13.68
CA LEU A 100 5.62 2.27 -14.34
C LEU A 100 4.73 1.42 -13.43
N ASP A 101 5.03 1.39 -12.14
CA ASP A 101 4.40 0.50 -11.17
C ASP A 101 3.39 1.23 -10.27
N GLN A 102 3.39 2.58 -10.29
CA GLN A 102 2.70 3.37 -9.29
C GLN A 102 2.00 4.59 -9.88
N SER A 103 0.71 4.74 -9.57
CA SER A 103 -0.04 5.95 -9.94
C SER A 103 0.41 7.16 -9.11
N ALA A 104 0.12 8.37 -9.59
CA ALA A 104 0.40 9.60 -8.87
C ALA A 104 -0.28 9.66 -7.49
N ARG A 105 -1.50 9.12 -7.37
CA ARG A 105 -2.19 9.02 -6.09
C ARG A 105 -1.48 8.07 -5.12
N ALA A 106 -1.04 6.92 -5.62
CA ALA A 106 -0.31 5.94 -4.81
C ALA A 106 1.04 6.50 -4.34
N LEU A 107 1.76 7.26 -5.19
CA LEU A 107 2.98 7.96 -4.80
C LEU A 107 2.74 8.95 -3.66
N LYS A 108 1.67 9.77 -3.75
CA LYS A 108 1.31 10.73 -2.70
C LYS A 108 0.94 10.04 -1.39
N GLN A 109 0.21 8.94 -1.46
CA GLN A 109 -0.13 8.13 -0.30
C GLN A 109 1.10 7.52 0.36
N ASP A 110 2.01 6.98 -0.43
CA ASP A 110 3.28 6.38 0.04
C ASP A 110 4.18 7.45 0.69
N LEU A 111 4.27 8.62 0.08
CA LEU A 111 4.99 9.77 0.62
C LEU A 111 4.44 10.18 2.00
N ALA A 112 3.12 10.38 2.08
CA ALA A 112 2.46 10.77 3.33
C ALA A 112 2.63 9.69 4.41
N MET A 113 2.45 8.42 4.07
CA MET A 113 2.62 7.30 4.97
C MET A 113 4.05 7.24 5.52
N THR A 114 5.04 7.44 4.65
CA THR A 114 6.46 7.46 5.04
C THR A 114 6.75 8.61 6.00
N ILE A 115 6.21 9.80 5.73
CA ILE A 115 6.36 10.97 6.63
C ILE A 115 5.72 10.71 7.99
N PHE A 116 4.51 10.13 8.04
CA PHE A 116 3.83 9.84 9.32
C PHE A 116 4.56 8.77 10.13
N GLN A 117 5.15 7.78 9.48
CA GLN A 117 5.86 6.69 10.16
C GLN A 117 7.28 7.05 10.57
N LYS A 118 8.00 7.81 9.75
CA LYS A 118 9.44 8.06 9.90
C LYS A 118 9.78 9.51 10.18
N GLY A 119 8.83 10.43 10.06
CA GLY A 119 9.02 11.86 10.26
C GLY A 119 9.65 12.58 9.07
N HIS A 120 10.19 11.86 8.10
CA HIS A 120 10.84 12.42 6.91
C HIS A 120 10.68 11.48 5.70
N ALA A 121 10.67 12.06 4.52
CA ALA A 121 10.69 11.34 3.26
C ALA A 121 11.27 12.26 2.18
N CYS A 122 11.79 11.68 1.11
CA CYS A 122 12.20 12.41 -0.08
C CYS A 122 11.50 11.87 -1.32
N VAL A 123 11.31 12.74 -2.31
CA VAL A 123 10.87 12.34 -3.64
C VAL A 123 12.08 12.40 -4.56
N VAL A 124 12.40 11.28 -5.18
CA VAL A 124 13.58 11.12 -6.02
C VAL A 124 13.16 10.94 -7.47
N PRO A 125 13.68 11.73 -8.40
CA PRO A 125 13.56 11.43 -9.83
C PRO A 125 14.41 10.20 -10.16
N VAL A 126 13.77 9.16 -10.69
CA VAL A 126 14.43 7.89 -11.01
C VAL A 126 14.85 7.86 -12.47
N ASP A 127 14.03 8.48 -13.31
CA ASP A 127 14.29 8.55 -14.74
C ASP A 127 14.11 9.99 -15.24
N THR A 128 15.08 10.46 -16.01
CA THR A 128 15.12 11.82 -16.55
C THR A 128 15.61 11.80 -17.98
N SER A 129 15.06 12.67 -18.83
CA SER A 129 15.57 12.91 -20.16
C SER A 129 16.22 14.28 -20.27
N ILE A 130 17.36 14.35 -20.94
CA ILE A 130 18.05 15.62 -21.24
C ILE A 130 17.90 15.92 -22.73
N ASN A 131 17.38 17.10 -23.04
CA ASN A 131 17.39 17.59 -24.41
C ASN A 131 18.70 18.35 -24.69
N PRO A 132 19.61 17.78 -25.47
CA PRO A 132 20.92 18.38 -25.68
C PRO A 132 20.87 19.72 -26.42
N ASN A 133 19.81 19.99 -27.18
CA ASN A 133 19.67 21.21 -27.98
C ASN A 133 19.20 22.41 -27.14
N THR A 134 18.41 22.17 -26.11
CA THR A 134 17.83 23.25 -25.27
C THR A 134 18.44 23.29 -23.88
N GLY A 135 19.22 22.27 -23.47
CA GLY A 135 19.74 22.12 -22.13
C GLY A 135 18.64 21.85 -21.07
N SER A 136 17.38 21.71 -21.52
CA SER A 136 16.27 21.39 -20.61
C SER A 136 16.28 19.91 -20.28
N PHE A 137 15.89 19.57 -19.07
CA PHE A 137 15.65 18.20 -18.66
C PHE A 137 14.19 18.01 -18.27
N ASP A 138 13.68 16.81 -18.48
CA ASP A 138 12.34 16.41 -18.08
C ASP A 138 12.43 15.24 -17.11
N ILE A 139 11.53 15.20 -16.14
CA ILE A 139 11.43 14.12 -15.16
C ILE A 139 10.40 13.12 -15.67
N LEU A 140 10.85 11.89 -15.92
CA LEU A 140 10.01 10.84 -16.50
C LEU A 140 9.38 9.94 -15.45
N SER A 141 10.02 9.79 -14.29
CA SER A 141 9.46 9.01 -13.19
C SER A 141 9.95 9.50 -11.82
N LEU A 142 9.07 9.28 -10.81
CA LEU A 142 9.31 9.66 -9.43
C LEU A 142 9.17 8.45 -8.51
N ARG A 143 9.95 8.42 -7.44
CA ARG A 143 9.82 7.46 -6.34
C ARG A 143 9.95 8.13 -4.98
N VAL A 144 9.33 7.54 -3.96
CA VAL A 144 9.54 7.91 -2.57
C VAL A 144 10.76 7.18 -2.04
N GLY A 145 11.66 7.92 -1.39
CA GLY A 145 12.83 7.41 -0.70
C GLY A 145 12.82 7.82 0.77
N VAL A 146 13.60 7.10 1.56
CA VAL A 146 13.89 7.44 2.96
C VAL A 146 15.38 7.71 3.02
N VAL A 147 15.74 8.83 3.64
CA VAL A 147 17.13 9.23 3.86
C VAL A 147 17.62 8.67 5.19
#